data_7157adfedbe204071258736443127b52
#
_entry.id   7157adfedbe204071258736443127b52
#
_cell.length_a   1.000
_cell.length_b   1.000
_cell.length_c   1.000
_cell.angle_alpha   90.00
_cell.angle_beta   90.00
_cell.angle_gamma   90.00
#
_symmetry.space_group_name_H-M   'P 1'
#
loop_
_entity.id
_entity.type
_entity.pdbx_description
1 polymer ?
#
loop_
_entity_poly.entity_id
_entity_poly.type
_entity_poly.pdbx_seq_one_letter_code
_entity_poly.pdbx_strand_id
1 'polypeptide(L)'
;MRWRHTFQTRIAGVLALLLLVVVAAVYFAVKTATNRAVENQAQVQLETGSQVFERLLDLRGRRLQYGLNWLTADLPFRQAVAEGEPAAILAALRRHGTGLTSSEVFVLGLDGQVMVSTLQALTPGQAFPYNDALRQARRSGLQMLIVALDGRPFLLVQQEVVDPAPIARVAMGFPMDEVFASELRSMSNLEVSFISVQHGQPGELFSTQPEAFQASIASGLQAPYINPVAQLNLFHGQRYLSQVLPLGNTADGGEVRVLLQSPLDHALESFAPLDRQFLAIALVVLLVSLAGGGFFGTRGNAPPQSPG
;
A
#
# COMPACT_ATOMS: atom_id res chain seq x y z
N MET A 1 -39.77 -40.91 -45.67
CA MET A 1 -38.76 -41.32 -44.61
C MET A 1 -37.74 -40.27 -44.21
N ARG A 2 -37.77 -39.04 -44.73
CA ARG A 2 -36.83 -37.93 -44.34
C ARG A 2 -37.14 -37.20 -43.01
N TRP A 3 -38.32 -37.40 -42.45
CA TRP A 3 -38.76 -36.63 -41.24
C TRP A 3 -38.20 -37.15 -39.90
N ARG A 4 -37.82 -38.42 -39.82
CA ARG A 4 -37.31 -39.02 -38.57
C ARG A 4 -35.86 -38.56 -38.24
N HIS A 5 -35.02 -38.41 -39.27
CA HIS A 5 -33.62 -37.94 -39.07
C HIS A 5 -33.52 -36.48 -38.65
N THR A 6 -34.44 -35.62 -39.14
CA THR A 6 -34.50 -34.21 -38.73
C THR A 6 -34.98 -34.02 -37.30
N PHE A 7 -35.80 -34.92 -36.76
CA PHE A 7 -36.31 -34.85 -35.40
C PHE A 7 -35.24 -35.26 -34.36
N GLN A 8 -34.49 -36.33 -34.61
CA GLN A 8 -33.40 -36.80 -33.74
C GLN A 8 -32.23 -35.80 -33.70
N THR A 9 -31.85 -35.24 -34.81
CA THR A 9 -30.81 -34.18 -34.86
C THR A 9 -31.26 -32.89 -34.18
N ARG A 10 -32.53 -32.53 -34.21
CA ARG A 10 -33.07 -31.38 -33.46
C ARG A 10 -33.05 -31.61 -31.94
N ILE A 11 -33.42 -32.80 -31.47
CA ILE A 11 -33.38 -33.14 -30.05
C ILE A 11 -31.92 -33.17 -29.54
N ALA A 12 -31.01 -33.80 -30.30
CA ALA A 12 -29.58 -33.81 -29.93
C ALA A 12 -29.00 -32.39 -29.91
N GLY A 13 -29.40 -31.52 -30.85
CA GLY A 13 -28.99 -30.11 -30.86
C GLY A 13 -29.52 -29.30 -29.67
N VAL A 14 -30.79 -29.53 -29.29
CA VAL A 14 -31.38 -28.87 -28.09
C VAL A 14 -30.71 -29.34 -26.80
N LEU A 15 -30.44 -30.65 -26.65
CA LEU A 15 -29.70 -31.18 -25.50
C LEU A 15 -28.28 -30.64 -25.41
N ALA A 16 -27.56 -30.56 -26.56
CA ALA A 16 -26.22 -29.99 -26.61
C ALA A 16 -26.22 -28.50 -26.24
N LEU A 17 -27.21 -27.75 -26.75
CA LEU A 17 -27.37 -26.32 -26.39
C LEU A 17 -27.67 -26.16 -24.90
N LEU A 18 -28.58 -26.96 -24.35
CA LEU A 18 -28.94 -26.91 -22.93
C LEU A 18 -27.73 -27.22 -22.05
N LEU A 19 -26.96 -28.25 -22.41
CA LEU A 19 -25.73 -28.58 -21.68
C LEU A 19 -24.68 -27.49 -21.77
N LEU A 20 -24.51 -26.84 -22.91
CA LEU A 20 -23.61 -25.70 -23.09
C LEU A 20 -24.05 -24.51 -22.26
N VAL A 21 -25.36 -24.23 -22.17
CA VAL A 21 -25.90 -23.17 -21.30
C VAL A 21 -25.62 -23.48 -19.84
N VAL A 22 -25.79 -24.72 -19.39
CA VAL A 22 -25.49 -25.13 -18.01
C VAL A 22 -24.00 -24.95 -17.71
N VAL A 23 -23.10 -25.40 -18.57
CA VAL A 23 -21.65 -25.24 -18.42
C VAL A 23 -21.27 -23.76 -18.37
N ALA A 24 -21.83 -22.95 -19.26
CA ALA A 24 -21.60 -21.50 -19.24
C ALA A 24 -22.12 -20.86 -17.95
N ALA A 25 -23.31 -21.22 -17.48
CA ALA A 25 -23.88 -20.71 -16.25
C ALA A 25 -23.00 -21.06 -15.03
N VAL A 26 -22.51 -22.30 -14.95
CA VAL A 26 -21.59 -22.73 -13.87
C VAL A 26 -20.28 -21.97 -13.97
N TYR A 27 -19.70 -21.80 -15.17
CA TYR A 27 -18.48 -21.02 -15.37
C TYR A 27 -18.64 -19.58 -14.86
N PHE A 28 -19.71 -18.89 -15.28
CA PHE A 28 -19.98 -17.52 -14.83
C PHE A 28 -20.22 -17.43 -13.32
N ALA A 29 -20.92 -18.41 -12.73
CA ALA A 29 -21.15 -18.45 -11.28
C ALA A 29 -19.83 -18.63 -10.52
N VAL A 30 -18.97 -19.55 -10.93
CA VAL A 30 -17.65 -19.78 -10.31
C VAL A 30 -16.77 -18.56 -10.48
N LYS A 31 -16.68 -17.98 -11.67
CA LYS A 31 -15.89 -16.79 -11.95
C LYS A 31 -16.32 -15.59 -11.08
N THR A 32 -17.62 -15.36 -10.96
CA THR A 32 -18.17 -14.30 -10.11
C THR A 32 -17.89 -14.55 -8.64
N ALA A 33 -18.03 -15.79 -8.17
CA ALA A 33 -17.73 -16.17 -6.79
C ALA A 33 -16.23 -16.00 -6.48
N THR A 34 -15.35 -16.42 -7.38
CA THR A 34 -13.90 -16.26 -7.25
C THR A 34 -13.49 -14.78 -7.19
N ASN A 35 -14.01 -13.94 -8.10
CA ASN A 35 -13.72 -12.51 -8.08
C ASN A 35 -14.13 -11.87 -6.75
N ARG A 36 -15.34 -12.17 -6.26
CA ARG A 36 -15.80 -11.65 -4.96
C ARG A 36 -14.94 -12.14 -3.79
N ALA A 37 -14.52 -13.40 -3.83
CA ALA A 37 -13.66 -13.97 -2.80
C ALA A 37 -12.29 -13.27 -2.77
N VAL A 38 -11.69 -13.00 -3.94
CA VAL A 38 -10.42 -12.28 -4.06
C VAL A 38 -10.55 -10.82 -3.60
N GLU A 39 -11.63 -10.13 -3.99
CA GLU A 39 -11.89 -8.76 -3.52
C GLU A 39 -12.06 -8.69 -2.00
N ASN A 40 -12.84 -9.60 -1.41
CA ASN A 40 -13.00 -9.68 0.05
C ASN A 40 -11.67 -10.00 0.75
N GLN A 41 -10.88 -10.91 0.20
CA GLN A 41 -9.56 -11.22 0.73
C GLN A 41 -8.61 -10.01 0.68
N ALA A 42 -8.63 -9.27 -0.42
CA ALA A 42 -7.84 -8.05 -0.57
C ALA A 42 -8.28 -6.95 0.41
N GLN A 43 -9.58 -6.84 0.68
CA GLN A 43 -10.09 -5.90 1.68
C GLN A 43 -9.61 -6.24 3.09
N VAL A 44 -9.69 -7.51 3.50
CA VAL A 44 -9.16 -7.99 4.78
C VAL A 44 -7.65 -7.76 4.86
N GLN A 45 -6.93 -7.97 3.76
CA GLN A 45 -5.50 -7.73 3.68
C GLN A 45 -5.15 -6.24 3.85
N LEU A 46 -5.91 -5.33 3.23
CA LEU A 46 -5.73 -3.88 3.41
C LEU A 46 -5.99 -3.45 4.86
N GLU A 47 -7.05 -3.94 5.47
CA GLU A 47 -7.38 -3.64 6.86
C GLU A 47 -6.28 -4.14 7.81
N THR A 48 -5.83 -5.38 7.64
CA THR A 48 -4.73 -5.95 8.41
C THR A 48 -3.43 -5.18 8.17
N GLY A 49 -3.13 -4.82 6.92
CA GLY A 49 -1.95 -4.04 6.55
C GLY A 49 -1.96 -2.63 7.15
N SER A 50 -3.11 -1.98 7.22
CA SER A 50 -3.27 -0.69 7.91
C SER A 50 -2.95 -0.82 9.40
N GLN A 51 -3.43 -1.86 10.07
CA GLN A 51 -3.10 -2.11 11.49
C GLN A 51 -1.60 -2.40 11.70
N VAL A 52 -0.99 -3.16 10.78
CA VAL A 52 0.47 -3.42 10.80
C VAL A 52 1.24 -2.12 10.65
N PHE A 53 0.81 -1.25 9.74
CA PHE A 53 1.41 0.05 9.52
C PHE A 53 1.34 0.94 10.77
N GLU A 54 0.16 1.09 11.39
CA GLU A 54 0.00 1.86 12.63
C GLU A 54 0.89 1.34 13.75
N ARG A 55 0.97 0.01 13.89
CA ARG A 55 1.80 -0.62 14.90
C ARG A 55 3.29 -0.42 14.65
N LEU A 56 3.71 -0.44 13.39
CA LEU A 56 5.10 -0.17 13.00
C LEU A 56 5.49 1.27 13.28
N LEU A 57 4.61 2.24 12.98
CA LEU A 57 4.80 3.65 13.33
C LEU A 57 4.94 3.84 14.85
N ASP A 58 4.08 3.23 15.64
CA ASP A 58 4.14 3.31 17.10
C ASP A 58 5.45 2.72 17.65
N LEU A 59 5.89 1.58 17.13
CA LEU A 59 7.17 0.98 17.50
C LEU A 59 8.37 1.88 17.13
N ARG A 60 8.34 2.49 15.94
CA ARG A 60 9.38 3.44 15.50
C ARG A 60 9.39 4.68 16.38
N GLY A 61 8.21 5.26 16.65
CA GLY A 61 8.08 6.42 17.54
C GLY A 61 8.62 6.17 18.93
N ARG A 62 8.28 5.03 19.54
CA ARG A 62 8.84 4.64 20.85
C ARG A 62 10.36 4.48 20.80
N ARG A 63 10.89 3.86 19.75
CA ARG A 63 12.34 3.70 19.60
C ARG A 63 13.04 5.06 19.52
N LEU A 64 12.48 6.00 18.74
CA LEU A 64 12.99 7.37 18.69
C LEU A 64 12.92 8.06 20.04
N GLN A 65 11.81 7.90 20.77
CA GLN A 65 11.63 8.48 22.10
C GLN A 65 12.68 7.94 23.10
N TYR A 66 12.97 6.63 23.05
CA TYR A 66 14.07 6.06 23.85
C TYR A 66 15.42 6.68 23.48
N GLY A 67 15.71 6.83 22.20
CA GLY A 67 16.93 7.49 21.71
C GLY A 67 17.04 8.94 22.21
N LEU A 68 15.94 9.70 22.16
CA LEU A 68 15.88 11.07 22.70
C LEU A 68 16.11 11.12 24.21
N ASN A 69 15.50 10.23 24.96
CA ASN A 69 15.68 10.17 26.42
C ASN A 69 17.16 9.90 26.77
N TRP A 70 17.83 9.02 26.05
CA TRP A 70 19.26 8.77 26.22
C TRP A 70 20.09 10.00 25.87
N LEU A 71 19.81 10.62 24.74
CA LEU A 71 20.55 11.80 24.28
C LEU A 71 20.38 12.98 25.25
N THR A 72 19.16 13.26 25.69
CA THR A 72 18.87 14.39 26.61
C THR A 72 19.36 14.15 28.05
N ALA A 73 19.60 12.89 28.41
CA ALA A 73 20.21 12.53 29.70
C ALA A 73 21.76 12.68 29.72
N ASP A 74 22.40 12.69 28.52
CA ASP A 74 23.84 12.76 28.38
C ASP A 74 24.38 14.12 28.83
N LEU A 75 25.25 14.14 29.85
CA LEU A 75 25.80 15.38 30.41
C LEU A 75 26.61 16.19 29.38
N PRO A 76 27.56 15.60 28.62
CA PRO A 76 28.27 16.30 27.56
C PRO A 76 27.37 16.93 26.50
N PHE A 77 26.26 16.28 26.14
CA PHE A 77 25.29 16.83 25.19
C PHE A 77 24.58 18.06 25.80
N ARG A 78 24.11 17.96 27.06
CA ARG A 78 23.43 19.08 27.72
C ARG A 78 24.36 20.29 27.89
N GLN A 79 25.63 20.08 28.25
CA GLN A 79 26.62 21.14 28.33
C GLN A 79 26.84 21.82 26.97
N ALA A 80 27.02 21.05 25.88
CA ALA A 80 27.17 21.61 24.56
C ALA A 80 25.95 22.43 24.11
N VAL A 81 24.74 21.98 24.47
CA VAL A 81 23.50 22.72 24.19
C VAL A 81 23.42 24.02 25.04
N ALA A 82 23.83 23.96 26.30
CA ALA A 82 23.85 25.14 27.17
C ALA A 82 24.87 26.21 26.71
N GLU A 83 26.02 25.79 26.19
CA GLU A 83 27.03 26.68 25.59
C GLU A 83 26.55 27.29 24.28
N GLY A 84 25.59 26.63 23.58
CA GLY A 84 25.02 27.11 22.31
C GLY A 84 25.95 26.98 21.10
N GLU A 85 27.07 26.25 21.23
CA GLU A 85 28.08 26.08 20.19
C GLU A 85 27.68 24.96 19.21
N PRO A 86 27.33 25.27 17.95
CA PRO A 86 26.83 24.27 16.98
C PRO A 86 27.83 23.12 16.75
N ALA A 87 29.13 23.41 16.70
CA ALA A 87 30.17 22.43 16.50
C ALA A 87 30.25 21.41 17.65
N ALA A 88 30.14 21.89 18.90
CA ALA A 88 30.13 21.05 20.09
C ALA A 88 28.90 20.15 20.14
N ILE A 89 27.72 20.70 19.80
CA ILE A 89 26.46 19.96 19.73
C ILE A 89 26.58 18.85 18.68
N LEU A 90 27.07 19.15 17.46
CA LEU A 90 27.28 18.14 16.41
C LEU A 90 28.28 17.07 16.81
N ALA A 91 29.37 17.44 17.51
CA ALA A 91 30.35 16.49 18.04
C ALA A 91 29.73 15.56 19.08
N ALA A 92 28.85 16.09 19.94
CA ALA A 92 28.10 15.30 20.91
C ALA A 92 27.12 14.34 20.22
N LEU A 93 26.36 14.79 19.23
CA LEU A 93 25.47 13.97 18.43
C LEU A 93 26.19 12.82 17.71
N ARG A 94 27.36 13.09 17.12
CA ARG A 94 28.19 12.07 16.44
C ARG A 94 28.68 10.96 17.38
N ARG A 95 28.92 11.26 18.65
CA ARG A 95 29.28 10.25 19.66
C ARG A 95 28.17 9.25 19.93
N HIS A 96 26.91 9.69 19.79
CA HIS A 96 25.72 8.84 19.92
C HIS A 96 25.31 8.15 18.61
N GLY A 97 26.06 8.37 17.51
CA GLY A 97 25.70 8.06 16.13
C GLY A 97 25.34 6.61 15.80
N THR A 98 25.77 5.61 16.56
CA THR A 98 25.43 4.21 16.28
C THR A 98 23.98 3.84 16.64
N GLY A 99 23.31 4.64 17.48
CA GLY A 99 21.88 4.48 17.80
C GLY A 99 20.95 5.34 16.93
N LEU A 100 21.51 6.30 16.15
CA LEU A 100 20.78 7.31 15.39
C LEU A 100 20.89 7.10 13.87
N THR A 101 21.49 6.02 13.40
CA THR A 101 21.94 5.78 12.02
C THR A 101 20.86 5.87 10.93
N SER A 102 19.59 5.99 11.29
CA SER A 102 18.48 6.10 10.33
C SER A 102 17.56 7.27 10.64
N SER A 103 18.02 8.25 11.44
CA SER A 103 17.16 9.33 11.91
C SER A 103 17.87 10.66 11.83
N GLU A 104 17.12 11.71 11.48
CA GLU A 104 17.59 13.09 11.54
C GLU A 104 17.37 13.68 12.92
N VAL A 105 18.29 14.52 13.36
CA VAL A 105 18.21 15.18 14.68
C VAL A 105 18.20 16.69 14.51
N PHE A 106 17.26 17.33 15.19
CA PHE A 106 17.08 18.78 15.18
C PHE A 106 17.18 19.29 16.63
N VAL A 107 18.14 20.17 16.91
CA VAL A 107 18.21 20.88 18.18
C VAL A 107 17.63 22.27 17.99
N LEU A 108 16.58 22.58 18.72
CA LEU A 108 15.79 23.80 18.59
C LEU A 108 15.91 24.64 19.86
N GLY A 109 16.12 25.93 19.71
CA GLY A 109 15.98 26.88 20.79
C GLY A 109 14.56 26.91 21.36
N LEU A 110 14.37 27.47 22.55
CA LEU A 110 13.04 27.66 23.14
C LEU A 110 12.16 28.60 22.31
N ASP A 111 12.78 29.48 21.52
CA ASP A 111 12.15 30.36 20.54
C ASP A 111 11.67 29.62 19.26
N GLY A 112 12.15 28.39 19.05
CA GLY A 112 11.82 27.56 17.89
C GLY A 112 12.76 27.72 16.71
N GLN A 113 13.87 28.42 16.87
CA GLN A 113 14.92 28.48 15.87
C GLN A 113 15.78 27.21 15.89
N VAL A 114 16.27 26.80 14.72
CA VAL A 114 17.17 25.67 14.58
C VAL A 114 18.55 26.08 15.09
N MET A 115 19.04 25.45 16.15
CA MET A 115 20.41 25.59 16.62
C MET A 115 21.35 24.72 15.79
N VAL A 116 20.95 23.44 15.62
CA VAL A 116 21.69 22.44 14.86
C VAL A 116 20.70 21.48 14.18
N SER A 117 21.03 21.08 12.97
CA SER A 117 20.31 20.05 12.22
C SER A 117 21.28 19.09 11.54
N THR A 118 20.95 17.80 11.52
CA THR A 118 21.64 16.83 10.66
C THR A 118 21.08 16.82 9.24
N LEU A 119 19.83 17.27 9.05
CA LEU A 119 19.22 17.45 7.75
C LEU A 119 19.73 18.74 7.09
N GLN A 120 20.33 18.63 5.91
CA GLN A 120 20.95 19.76 5.21
C GLN A 120 19.97 20.87 4.81
N ALA A 121 18.69 20.52 4.61
CA ALA A 121 17.65 21.48 4.24
C ALA A 121 17.31 22.48 5.34
N LEU A 122 17.72 22.24 6.60
CA LEU A 122 17.47 23.10 7.75
C LEU A 122 18.78 23.69 8.26
N THR A 123 18.93 25.01 8.08
CA THR A 123 20.13 25.73 8.49
C THR A 123 19.99 26.34 9.88
N PRO A 124 21.10 26.45 10.66
CA PRO A 124 21.09 27.14 11.95
C PRO A 124 20.58 28.58 11.84
N GLY A 125 19.79 29.02 12.81
CA GLY A 125 19.14 30.34 12.83
C GLY A 125 17.83 30.43 12.06
N GLN A 126 17.45 29.40 11.31
CA GLN A 126 16.15 29.34 10.63
C GLN A 126 15.04 28.92 11.62
N ALA A 127 13.85 29.49 11.48
CA ALA A 127 12.68 29.02 12.21
C ALA A 127 12.32 27.59 11.77
N PHE A 128 12.10 26.68 12.73
CA PHE A 128 11.67 25.33 12.41
C PHE A 128 10.22 25.33 11.92
N PRO A 129 9.91 24.81 10.72
CA PRO A 129 8.59 24.97 10.10
C PRO A 129 7.44 24.41 10.95
N TYR A 130 7.70 23.39 11.75
CA TYR A 130 6.69 22.71 12.59
C TYR A 130 6.79 23.04 14.06
N ASN A 131 7.43 24.16 14.42
CA ASN A 131 7.60 24.55 15.83
C ASN A 131 6.27 24.61 16.59
N ASP A 132 5.24 25.23 16.00
CA ASP A 132 3.93 25.37 16.63
C ASP A 132 3.19 24.04 16.70
N ALA A 133 3.28 23.21 15.65
CA ALA A 133 2.72 21.87 15.64
C ALA A 133 3.36 20.97 16.73
N LEU A 134 4.68 21.04 16.91
CA LEU A 134 5.37 20.34 17.98
C LEU A 134 4.93 20.82 19.37
N ARG A 135 4.78 22.15 19.56
CA ARG A 135 4.25 22.71 20.81
C ARG A 135 2.83 22.27 21.11
N GLN A 136 1.97 22.25 20.08
CA GLN A 136 0.60 21.80 20.20
C GLN A 136 0.51 20.30 20.50
N ALA A 137 1.25 19.47 19.79
CA ALA A 137 1.32 18.02 20.01
C ALA A 137 1.69 17.71 21.47
N ARG A 138 2.70 18.41 22.01
CA ARG A 138 3.07 18.27 23.42
C ARG A 138 1.94 18.64 24.39
N ARG A 139 1.23 19.75 24.14
CA ARG A 139 0.10 20.17 24.99
C ARG A 139 -1.05 19.16 24.96
N SER A 140 -1.25 18.50 23.82
CA SER A 140 -2.28 17.47 23.62
C SER A 140 -1.86 16.08 24.10
N GLY A 141 -0.62 15.91 24.60
CA GLY A 141 -0.07 14.63 25.01
C GLY A 141 0.29 13.71 23.82
N LEU A 142 0.29 14.23 22.59
CA LEU A 142 0.74 13.50 21.42
C LEU A 142 2.27 13.37 21.44
N GLN A 143 2.73 12.12 21.36
CA GLN A 143 4.18 11.83 21.41
C GLN A 143 4.84 11.84 20.03
N MET A 144 4.05 11.73 18.97
CA MET A 144 4.50 11.61 17.60
C MET A 144 3.76 12.57 16.69
N LEU A 145 4.44 13.06 15.67
CA LEU A 145 3.87 13.91 14.62
C LEU A 145 4.41 13.45 13.26
N ILE A 146 3.56 13.33 12.26
CA ILE A 146 4.00 13.07 10.88
C ILE A 146 3.96 14.38 10.12
N VAL A 147 5.07 14.71 9.47
CA VAL A 147 5.28 15.98 8.75
C VAL A 147 6.05 15.75 7.45
N ALA A 148 6.05 16.73 6.57
CA ALA A 148 6.94 16.73 5.41
C ALA A 148 8.04 17.79 5.59
N LEU A 149 9.30 17.37 5.56
CA LEU A 149 10.48 18.24 5.56
C LEU A 149 11.18 18.06 4.21
N ASP A 150 11.41 19.15 3.51
CA ASP A 150 12.02 19.14 2.17
C ASP A 150 11.31 18.17 1.19
N GLY A 151 9.97 18.19 1.20
CA GLY A 151 9.15 17.30 0.37
C GLY A 151 9.11 15.83 0.81
N ARG A 152 9.83 15.44 1.86
CA ARG A 152 9.94 14.07 2.36
C ARG A 152 9.11 13.87 3.61
N PRO A 153 8.36 12.78 3.76
CA PRO A 153 7.62 12.49 4.97
C PRO A 153 8.54 11.99 6.09
N PHE A 154 8.33 12.51 7.30
CA PHE A 154 9.05 12.15 8.51
C PHE A 154 8.10 11.87 9.67
N LEU A 155 8.42 10.85 10.45
CA LEU A 155 7.85 10.64 11.78
C LEU A 155 8.72 11.37 12.80
N LEU A 156 8.20 12.43 13.43
CA LEU A 156 8.89 13.23 14.43
C LEU A 156 8.48 12.86 15.85
N VAL A 157 9.47 12.83 16.74
CA VAL A 157 9.29 12.85 18.20
C VAL A 157 10.12 13.98 18.80
N GLN A 158 9.76 14.47 19.99
CA GLN A 158 10.48 15.56 20.63
C GLN A 158 10.67 15.34 22.13
N GLN A 159 11.73 15.96 22.67
CA GLN A 159 12.05 15.95 24.08
C GLN A 159 12.70 17.30 24.48
N GLU A 160 12.46 17.77 25.70
CA GLU A 160 13.17 18.94 26.25
C GLU A 160 14.55 18.55 26.79
N VAL A 161 15.50 19.43 26.56
CA VAL A 161 16.80 19.42 27.26
C VAL A 161 16.69 20.29 28.50
N VAL A 162 16.90 19.70 29.67
CA VAL A 162 16.72 20.36 30.96
C VAL A 162 18.05 20.44 31.70
N ASP A 163 18.44 21.66 32.17
CA ASP A 163 19.66 21.90 32.94
C ASP A 163 19.62 23.25 33.69
N PRO A 164 19.22 23.40 34.96
CA PRO A 164 18.16 22.68 35.67
C PRO A 164 16.74 23.04 35.14
N ALA A 165 16.62 24.07 34.32
CA ALA A 165 15.41 24.46 33.61
C ALA A 165 15.49 24.03 32.16
N PRO A 166 14.38 24.00 31.41
CA PRO A 166 14.42 23.76 29.97
C PRO A 166 15.28 24.79 29.25
N ILE A 167 16.31 24.34 28.52
CA ILE A 167 17.25 25.20 27.77
C ILE A 167 17.07 25.10 26.27
N ALA A 168 16.59 23.96 25.77
CA ALA A 168 16.34 23.69 24.36
C ALA A 168 15.32 22.55 24.17
N ARG A 169 14.97 22.27 22.94
CA ARG A 169 14.21 21.09 22.56
C ARG A 169 14.98 20.31 21.51
N VAL A 170 14.94 19.00 21.61
CA VAL A 170 15.46 18.11 20.58
C VAL A 170 14.29 17.41 19.93
N ALA A 171 14.23 17.45 18.60
CA ALA A 171 13.35 16.62 17.82
C ALA A 171 14.18 15.59 17.05
N MET A 172 13.66 14.40 16.91
CA MET A 172 14.25 13.32 16.12
C MET A 172 13.24 12.89 15.06
N GLY A 173 13.69 12.83 13.80
CA GLY A 173 12.88 12.49 12.65
C GLY A 173 13.31 11.18 12.01
N PHE A 174 12.39 10.25 11.85
CA PHE A 174 12.58 9.03 11.08
C PHE A 174 12.00 9.24 9.68
N PRO A 175 12.80 9.14 8.59
CA PRO A 175 12.31 9.31 7.25
C PRO A 175 11.40 8.12 6.86
N MET A 176 10.27 8.43 6.25
CA MET A 176 9.36 7.44 5.68
C MET A 176 9.71 7.26 4.20
N ASP A 177 10.86 6.65 3.97
CA ASP A 177 11.49 6.46 2.67
C ASP A 177 11.17 5.10 2.05
N GLU A 178 11.85 4.76 0.94
CA GLU A 178 11.70 3.49 0.23
C GLU A 178 12.08 2.27 1.09
N VAL A 179 13.06 2.43 2.01
CA VAL A 179 13.47 1.35 2.93
C VAL A 179 12.31 1.03 3.88
N PHE A 180 11.66 2.06 4.43
CA PHE A 180 10.51 1.88 5.30
C PHE A 180 9.30 1.34 4.53
N ALA A 181 9.05 1.80 3.31
CA ALA A 181 8.01 1.24 2.44
C ALA A 181 8.23 -0.25 2.17
N SER A 182 9.48 -0.64 1.87
CA SER A 182 9.86 -2.04 1.62
C SER A 182 9.73 -2.92 2.87
N GLU A 183 10.07 -2.40 4.06
CA GLU A 183 9.86 -3.09 5.33
C GLU A 183 8.36 -3.37 5.55
N LEU A 184 7.50 -2.36 5.36
CA LEU A 184 6.06 -2.51 5.50
C LEU A 184 5.49 -3.51 4.48
N ARG A 185 5.95 -3.45 3.22
CA ARG A 185 5.59 -4.43 2.18
C ARG A 185 5.91 -5.85 2.62
N SER A 186 7.11 -6.08 3.15
CA SER A 186 7.53 -7.40 3.59
C SER A 186 6.67 -7.99 4.72
N MET A 187 6.08 -7.14 5.55
CA MET A 187 5.25 -7.53 6.70
C MET A 187 3.78 -7.66 6.34
N SER A 188 3.27 -6.82 5.42
CA SER A 188 1.85 -6.75 5.08
C SER A 188 1.49 -7.43 3.76
N ASN A 189 2.50 -7.70 2.91
CA ASN A 189 2.33 -8.15 1.53
C ASN A 189 1.47 -7.20 0.69
N LEU A 190 1.52 -5.89 1.02
CA LEU A 190 0.90 -4.80 0.27
C LEU A 190 1.97 -4.00 -0.45
N GLU A 191 1.63 -3.43 -1.60
CA GLU A 191 2.41 -2.35 -2.18
C GLU A 191 2.14 -1.08 -1.40
N VAL A 192 3.21 -0.31 -1.12
CA VAL A 192 3.16 0.85 -0.26
C VAL A 192 3.79 2.04 -0.97
N SER A 193 3.13 3.19 -0.89
CA SER A 193 3.67 4.44 -1.41
C SER A 193 3.42 5.58 -0.43
N PHE A 194 4.45 6.36 -0.14
CA PHE A 194 4.39 7.57 0.68
C PHE A 194 4.58 8.79 -0.20
N ILE A 195 3.79 9.81 0.02
CA ILE A 195 3.90 11.10 -0.67
C ILE A 195 3.50 12.24 0.25
N SER A 196 4.17 13.38 0.11
CA SER A 196 3.69 14.65 0.63
C SER A 196 3.05 15.45 -0.50
N VAL A 197 1.92 16.09 -0.23
CA VAL A 197 1.21 16.95 -1.20
C VAL A 197 1.12 18.35 -0.61
N GLN A 198 1.78 19.31 -1.25
CA GLN A 198 1.79 20.72 -0.84
C GLN A 198 1.16 21.58 -1.95
N HIS A 199 0.15 22.37 -1.62
CA HIS A 199 -0.55 23.25 -2.61
C HIS A 199 -0.98 22.50 -3.89
N GLY A 200 -1.34 21.22 -3.79
CA GLY A 200 -1.67 20.38 -4.94
C GLY A 200 -0.47 19.92 -5.78
N GLN A 201 0.75 20.22 -5.35
CA GLN A 201 1.98 19.71 -5.96
C GLN A 201 2.50 18.52 -5.17
N PRO A 202 2.90 17.44 -5.85
CA PRO A 202 3.49 16.29 -5.19
C PRO A 202 4.92 16.62 -4.75
N GLY A 203 5.27 16.20 -3.55
CA GLY A 203 6.66 16.05 -3.11
C GLY A 203 7.28 14.78 -3.69
N GLU A 204 8.36 14.33 -3.07
CA GLU A 204 9.02 13.09 -3.44
C GLU A 204 8.12 11.88 -3.13
N LEU A 205 7.99 10.97 -4.09
CA LEU A 205 7.24 9.73 -3.96
C LEU A 205 8.19 8.59 -3.58
N PHE A 206 7.94 7.95 -2.46
CA PHE A 206 8.64 6.74 -2.01
C PHE A 206 7.71 5.55 -2.17
N SER A 207 8.03 4.62 -3.07
CA SER A 207 7.10 3.57 -3.46
C SER A 207 7.79 2.23 -3.66
N THR A 208 7.10 1.15 -3.25
CA THR A 208 7.49 -0.23 -3.57
C THR A 208 7.05 -0.65 -4.97
N GLN A 209 6.24 0.16 -5.62
CA GLN A 209 5.78 -0.09 -6.99
C GLN A 209 6.90 0.21 -8.01
N PRO A 210 6.94 -0.53 -9.13
CA PRO A 210 7.87 -0.25 -10.22
C PRO A 210 7.79 1.20 -10.70
N GLU A 211 8.92 1.75 -11.15
CA GLU A 211 9.05 3.14 -11.60
C GLU A 211 7.99 3.52 -12.67
N ALA A 212 7.63 2.57 -13.55
CA ALA A 212 6.62 2.77 -14.58
C ALA A 212 5.22 3.15 -14.01
N PHE A 213 4.91 2.78 -12.75
CA PHE A 213 3.63 3.11 -12.11
C PHE A 213 3.67 4.40 -11.29
N GLN A 214 4.86 4.85 -10.90
CA GLN A 214 5.04 5.95 -9.93
C GLN A 214 4.42 7.27 -10.41
N ALA A 215 4.55 7.60 -11.69
CA ALA A 215 3.95 8.81 -12.25
C ALA A 215 2.41 8.79 -12.16
N SER A 216 1.78 7.65 -12.43
CA SER A 216 0.33 7.49 -12.32
C SER A 216 -0.15 7.53 -10.86
N ILE A 217 0.63 6.98 -9.94
CA ILE A 217 0.36 7.02 -8.50
C ILE A 217 0.45 8.45 -7.99
N ALA A 218 1.54 9.16 -8.32
CA ALA A 218 1.73 10.55 -7.92
C ALA A 218 0.59 11.44 -8.40
N SER A 219 0.17 11.33 -9.67
CA SER A 219 -0.95 12.10 -10.22
C SER A 219 -2.30 11.78 -9.54
N GLY A 220 -2.55 10.51 -9.24
CA GLY A 220 -3.78 10.09 -8.53
C GLY A 220 -3.84 10.60 -7.09
N LEU A 221 -2.70 10.68 -6.41
CA LEU A 221 -2.59 11.12 -5.02
C LEU A 221 -2.61 12.66 -4.85
N GLN A 222 -2.51 13.42 -5.93
CA GLN A 222 -2.64 14.89 -5.92
C GLN A 222 -4.08 15.38 -5.77
N ALA A 223 -5.08 14.52 -6.00
CA ALA A 223 -6.48 14.92 -5.91
C ALA A 223 -6.79 15.59 -4.55
N PRO A 224 -7.52 16.73 -4.54
CA PRO A 224 -7.79 17.48 -3.32
C PRO A 224 -8.66 16.71 -2.32
N TYR A 225 -9.46 15.79 -2.81
CA TYR A 225 -10.26 14.88 -1.98
C TYR A 225 -9.94 13.43 -2.33
N ILE A 226 -9.50 12.68 -1.32
CA ILE A 226 -9.27 11.25 -1.44
C ILE A 226 -10.25 10.55 -0.51
N ASN A 227 -11.00 9.61 -1.08
CA ASN A 227 -11.87 8.76 -0.30
C ASN A 227 -11.01 7.75 0.50
N PRO A 228 -11.09 7.71 1.84
CA PRO A 228 -10.34 6.76 2.64
C PRO A 228 -10.86 5.32 2.53
N VAL A 229 -12.00 5.12 1.87
CA VAL A 229 -12.54 3.78 1.60
C VAL A 229 -11.73 3.11 0.49
N ALA A 230 -11.48 1.82 0.66
CA ALA A 230 -10.79 1.02 -0.36
C ALA A 230 -11.53 1.07 -1.70
N GLN A 231 -10.79 1.36 -2.77
CA GLN A 231 -11.31 1.48 -4.13
C GLN A 231 -10.56 0.58 -5.10
N LEU A 232 -11.31 0.04 -6.07
CA LEU A 232 -10.73 -0.72 -7.16
C LEU A 232 -10.10 0.26 -8.17
N ASN A 233 -8.80 0.15 -8.37
CA ASN A 233 -8.06 0.97 -9.32
C ASN A 233 -7.35 0.09 -10.36
N LEU A 234 -7.23 0.61 -11.57
CA LEU A 234 -6.54 -0.03 -12.67
C LEU A 234 -5.26 0.75 -12.99
N PHE A 235 -4.09 0.14 -12.75
CA PHE A 235 -2.79 0.69 -13.09
C PHE A 235 -2.13 -0.18 -14.16
N HIS A 236 -1.88 0.39 -15.35
CA HIS A 236 -1.27 -0.31 -16.49
C HIS A 236 -1.91 -1.69 -16.81
N GLY A 237 -3.25 -1.77 -16.70
CA GLY A 237 -3.99 -3.00 -16.98
C GLY A 237 -4.03 -4.01 -15.83
N GLN A 238 -3.38 -3.75 -14.72
CA GLN A 238 -3.45 -4.55 -13.49
C GLN A 238 -4.44 -3.95 -12.49
N ARG A 239 -5.23 -4.79 -11.85
CA ARG A 239 -6.24 -4.39 -10.87
C ARG A 239 -5.65 -4.41 -9.47
N TYR A 240 -5.82 -3.31 -8.77
CA TYR A 240 -5.44 -3.15 -7.37
C TYR A 240 -6.65 -2.72 -6.55
N LEU A 241 -6.82 -3.30 -5.38
CA LEU A 241 -7.64 -2.69 -4.35
C LEU A 241 -6.74 -1.74 -3.56
N SER A 242 -7.07 -0.45 -3.58
CA SER A 242 -6.22 0.62 -3.08
C SER A 242 -6.93 1.41 -2.00
N GLN A 243 -6.21 1.76 -0.94
CA GLN A 243 -6.68 2.63 0.14
C GLN A 243 -5.66 3.73 0.40
N VAL A 244 -6.13 4.97 0.49
CA VAL A 244 -5.30 6.13 0.83
C VAL A 244 -5.64 6.57 2.24
N LEU A 245 -4.61 6.72 3.09
CA LEU A 245 -4.77 7.20 4.45
C LEU A 245 -4.00 8.53 4.61
N PRO A 246 -4.64 9.58 5.12
CA PRO A 246 -3.95 10.79 5.54
C PRO A 246 -3.17 10.49 6.82
N LEU A 247 -1.89 10.87 6.86
CA LEU A 247 -1.00 10.59 7.99
C LEU A 247 -0.69 11.82 8.82
N GLY A 248 -0.60 12.98 8.19
CA GLY A 248 -0.20 14.22 8.84
C GLY A 248 -0.28 15.40 7.89
N ASN A 249 0.07 16.59 8.38
CA ASN A 249 0.00 17.82 7.61
C ASN A 249 1.40 18.36 7.28
N THR A 250 1.50 19.06 6.15
CA THR A 250 2.68 19.84 5.80
C THR A 250 2.63 21.23 6.47
N ALA A 251 3.77 21.92 6.55
CA ALA A 251 3.84 23.26 7.14
C ALA A 251 2.91 24.27 6.47
N ASP A 252 2.64 24.07 5.18
CA ASP A 252 1.90 24.99 4.31
C ASP A 252 0.43 24.55 4.12
N GLY A 253 -0.10 23.68 5.00
CA GLY A 253 -1.48 23.20 4.95
C GLY A 253 -1.75 22.09 3.94
N GLY A 254 -0.70 21.46 3.39
CA GLY A 254 -0.83 20.21 2.63
C GLY A 254 -0.88 18.99 3.53
N GLU A 255 -0.83 17.80 2.94
CA GLU A 255 -0.96 16.51 3.64
C GLU A 255 0.17 15.55 3.30
N VAL A 256 0.53 14.72 4.28
CA VAL A 256 1.30 13.49 4.06
C VAL A 256 0.31 12.33 3.92
N ARG A 257 0.45 11.56 2.85
CA ARG A 257 -0.46 10.47 2.50
C ARG A 257 0.29 9.16 2.33
N VAL A 258 -0.32 8.05 2.74
CA VAL A 258 0.11 6.71 2.37
C VAL A 258 -0.93 6.05 1.49
N LEU A 259 -0.48 5.42 0.43
CA LEU A 259 -1.27 4.54 -0.43
C LEU A 259 -0.89 3.09 -0.13
N LEU A 260 -1.87 2.31 0.29
CA LEU A 260 -1.76 0.87 0.46
C LEU A 260 -2.51 0.18 -0.68
N GLN A 261 -1.88 -0.80 -1.34
CA GLN A 261 -2.45 -1.47 -2.50
C GLN A 261 -2.29 -2.98 -2.40
N SER A 262 -3.40 -3.70 -2.61
CA SER A 262 -3.40 -5.16 -2.74
C SER A 262 -3.56 -5.54 -4.22
N PRO A 263 -2.60 -6.28 -4.84
CA PRO A 263 -2.70 -6.69 -6.23
C PRO A 263 -3.70 -7.84 -6.37
N LEU A 264 -4.82 -7.60 -7.10
CA LEU A 264 -5.86 -8.60 -7.31
C LEU A 264 -5.50 -9.63 -8.38
N ASP A 265 -4.77 -9.20 -9.42
CA ASP A 265 -4.48 -10.07 -10.54
C ASP A 265 -3.49 -11.19 -10.19
N HIS A 266 -2.52 -10.94 -9.29
CA HIS A 266 -1.63 -11.98 -8.77
C HIS A 266 -2.40 -13.07 -8.00
N ALA A 267 -3.42 -12.68 -7.24
CA ALA A 267 -4.28 -13.63 -6.55
C ALA A 267 -5.12 -14.45 -7.54
N LEU A 268 -5.57 -13.84 -8.63
CA LEU A 268 -6.34 -14.49 -9.70
C LEU A 268 -5.50 -15.40 -10.60
N GLU A 269 -4.21 -15.14 -10.78
CA GLU A 269 -3.30 -16.02 -11.52
C GLU A 269 -3.25 -17.42 -10.92
N SER A 270 -3.41 -17.56 -9.61
CA SER A 270 -3.51 -18.85 -8.93
C SER A 270 -4.73 -19.68 -9.37
N PHE A 271 -5.75 -19.03 -9.93
CA PHE A 271 -6.97 -19.66 -10.46
C PHE A 271 -6.95 -19.84 -11.98
N ALA A 272 -5.93 -19.36 -12.69
CA ALA A 272 -5.81 -19.52 -14.15
C ALA A 272 -5.86 -21.00 -14.64
N PRO A 273 -5.37 -22.01 -13.88
CA PRO A 273 -5.55 -23.41 -14.25
C PRO A 273 -7.02 -23.83 -14.35
N LEU A 274 -7.91 -23.25 -13.54
CA LEU A 274 -9.34 -23.55 -13.56
C LEU A 274 -9.99 -23.11 -14.88
N ASP A 275 -9.64 -21.95 -15.40
CA ASP A 275 -10.16 -21.45 -16.68
C ASP A 275 -9.82 -22.44 -17.83
N ARG A 276 -8.60 -22.98 -17.83
CA ARG A 276 -8.19 -24.00 -18.82
C ARG A 276 -8.94 -25.31 -18.65
N GLN A 277 -9.18 -25.75 -17.41
CA GLN A 277 -9.95 -26.96 -17.12
C GLN A 277 -11.41 -26.82 -17.55
N PHE A 278 -12.06 -25.68 -17.26
CA PHE A 278 -13.42 -25.41 -17.74
C PHE A 278 -13.53 -25.38 -19.25
N LEU A 279 -12.56 -24.78 -19.94
CA LEU A 279 -12.51 -24.74 -21.39
C LEU A 279 -12.32 -26.14 -21.99
N ALA A 280 -11.46 -26.96 -21.38
CA ALA A 280 -11.28 -28.36 -21.76
C ALA A 280 -12.57 -29.19 -21.58
N ILE A 281 -13.25 -29.05 -20.43
CA ILE A 281 -14.52 -29.71 -20.15
C ILE A 281 -15.59 -29.29 -21.16
N ALA A 282 -15.71 -27.98 -21.45
CA ALA A 282 -16.65 -27.47 -22.43
C ALA A 282 -16.39 -28.04 -23.83
N LEU A 283 -15.12 -28.15 -24.22
CA LEU A 283 -14.71 -28.72 -25.49
C LEU A 283 -15.02 -30.23 -25.59
N VAL A 284 -14.73 -30.99 -24.50
CA VAL A 284 -15.07 -32.43 -24.43
C VAL A 284 -16.59 -32.64 -24.54
N VAL A 285 -17.35 -31.84 -23.79
CA VAL A 285 -18.82 -31.87 -23.83
C VAL A 285 -19.34 -31.59 -25.23
N LEU A 286 -18.78 -30.61 -25.93
CA LEU A 286 -19.14 -30.26 -27.29
C LEU A 286 -18.81 -31.42 -28.24
N LEU A 287 -17.62 -32.01 -28.13
CA LEU A 287 -17.20 -33.14 -28.99
C LEU A 287 -18.07 -34.39 -28.77
N VAL A 288 -18.38 -34.73 -27.51
CA VAL A 288 -19.25 -35.86 -27.16
C VAL A 288 -20.67 -35.62 -27.71
N SER A 289 -21.18 -34.40 -27.61
CA SER A 289 -22.50 -34.04 -28.16
C SER A 289 -22.55 -34.15 -29.69
N LEU A 290 -21.49 -33.73 -30.38
CA LEU A 290 -21.37 -33.87 -31.84
C LEU A 290 -21.20 -35.33 -32.26
N ALA A 291 -20.37 -36.13 -31.58
CA ALA A 291 -20.15 -37.55 -31.86
C ALA A 291 -21.40 -38.37 -31.57
N GLY A 292 -22.11 -38.11 -30.48
CA GLY A 292 -23.38 -38.76 -30.14
C GLY A 292 -24.45 -38.52 -31.19
N GLY A 293 -24.58 -37.26 -31.69
CA GLY A 293 -25.49 -36.91 -32.76
C GLY A 293 -25.16 -37.61 -34.09
N GLY A 294 -23.86 -37.82 -34.41
CA GLY A 294 -23.38 -38.52 -35.60
C GLY A 294 -23.55 -40.04 -35.52
N PHE A 295 -23.26 -40.65 -34.36
CA PHE A 295 -23.33 -42.12 -34.17
C PHE A 295 -24.75 -42.67 -34.21
N PHE A 296 -25.74 -41.94 -33.68
CA PHE A 296 -27.16 -42.31 -33.80
C PHE A 296 -27.72 -42.09 -35.23
N GLY A 297 -27.08 -41.21 -36.02
CA GLY A 297 -27.44 -40.97 -37.42
C GLY A 297 -27.03 -42.12 -38.39
N THR A 298 -25.94 -42.83 -38.07
CA THR A 298 -25.37 -43.88 -38.97
C THR A 298 -25.93 -45.26 -38.69
N ARG A 299 -26.45 -45.60 -37.53
CA ARG A 299 -27.03 -46.94 -37.23
C ARG A 299 -28.43 -47.18 -37.71
N GLY A 300 -29.08 -46.19 -38.36
CA GLY A 300 -30.42 -46.31 -38.95
C GLY A 300 -30.48 -46.87 -40.39
N ASN A 301 -29.34 -47.17 -41.02
CA ASN A 301 -29.25 -47.53 -42.41
C ASN A 301 -28.90 -49.04 -42.64
N ALA A 302 -29.44 -49.98 -41.89
CA ALA A 302 -29.42 -51.37 -42.29
C ALA A 302 -30.62 -51.62 -43.26
N PRO A 303 -30.38 -52.07 -44.50
CA PRO A 303 -31.46 -52.37 -45.41
C PRO A 303 -32.23 -53.60 -44.93
N PRO A 304 -33.58 -53.66 -45.09
CA PRO A 304 -34.36 -54.84 -44.78
C PRO A 304 -33.97 -56.00 -45.73
N GLN A 305 -33.51 -57.12 -45.15
CA GLN A 305 -33.35 -58.35 -45.87
C GLN A 305 -34.75 -58.80 -46.31
N SER A 306 -34.97 -58.94 -47.62
CA SER A 306 -36.15 -59.54 -48.23
C SER A 306 -36.14 -61.07 -47.97
N PRO A 307 -37.24 -61.66 -47.43
CA PRO A 307 -37.38 -63.09 -47.42
C PRO A 307 -37.70 -63.59 -48.86
N GLY A 308 -36.90 -64.57 -49.39
CA GLY A 308 -37.16 -65.33 -50.53
C GLY A 308 -38.07 -66.54 -50.24
#